data_2825f06020df85b410cb9d1a82ccf2ed
#
_entry.id   2825f06020df85b410cb9d1a82ccf2ed
#
_cell.length_a   1.000
_cell.length_b   1.000
_cell.length_c   1.000
_cell.angle_alpha   90.00
_cell.angle_beta   90.00
_cell.angle_gamma   90.00
#
_symmetry.space_group_name_H-M   'P 1'
#
loop_
_entity.id
_entity.type
_entity.pdbx_description
1 polymer ?
#
loop_
_entity_poly.entity_id
_entity_poly.type
_entity_poly.pdbx_seq_one_letter_code
_entity_poly.pdbx_strand_id
1 'polypeptide(L)'
;PTVPADALALADALAEASEIATALPSVDFYQRSEPAVAGLIASAIQAKLARKDLPPAIVYAAENHNHAAEILQKLCDQRLDEPTRAAAPGSVQFLNTVIGKMSGVVTAPEQIKAEGLACLVEDLPRAFLVEEFNRILVTQIRLPGFERGIEVFIEKPDLLPFEEAKLYGHNAVHALMGYLAARKGCRFMSEAAGDQALMQLARGAFVEESGAALFARHQGLDPLFTAAGYQAYADDLLERMTNPYLRDRIERVIRDTPRKLAWDDRLIGT
;
A
#
# COMPACT_ATOMS: atom_id res chain seq x y z
N PRO A 1 0.55 -17.22 13.09
CA PRO A 1 1.06 -18.48 13.66
C PRO A 1 -0.11 -19.38 14.08
N THR A 2 0.00 -20.66 13.77
CA THR A 2 -1.06 -21.66 14.04
C THR A 2 -0.80 -22.47 15.32
N VAL A 3 0.40 -22.35 15.87
CA VAL A 3 0.83 -23.03 17.10
C VAL A 3 1.57 -22.06 18.04
N PRO A 4 1.54 -22.29 19.37
CA PRO A 4 2.20 -21.40 20.34
C PRO A 4 3.71 -21.23 20.10
N ALA A 5 4.40 -22.26 19.61
CA ALA A 5 5.83 -22.18 19.27
C ALA A 5 6.12 -21.18 18.16
N ASP A 6 5.24 -21.11 17.13
CA ASP A 6 5.38 -20.14 16.04
C ASP A 6 5.18 -18.71 16.55
N ALA A 7 4.30 -18.51 17.53
CA ALA A 7 4.05 -17.19 18.12
C ALA A 7 5.29 -16.67 18.89
N LEU A 8 6.00 -17.54 19.62
CA LEU A 8 7.24 -17.19 20.31
C LEU A 8 8.36 -16.86 19.30
N ALA A 9 8.57 -17.74 18.31
CA ALA A 9 9.56 -17.50 17.25
C ALA A 9 9.31 -16.19 16.48
N LEU A 10 8.04 -15.88 16.22
CA LEU A 10 7.67 -14.62 15.58
C LEU A 10 7.94 -13.41 16.49
N ALA A 11 7.65 -13.52 17.78
CA ALA A 11 7.94 -12.45 18.75
C ALA A 11 9.43 -12.16 18.84
N ASP A 12 10.27 -13.20 18.89
CA ASP A 12 11.72 -13.07 18.89
C ASP A 12 12.23 -12.44 17.59
N ALA A 13 11.75 -12.92 16.43
CA ALA A 13 12.11 -12.37 15.14
C ALA A 13 11.73 -10.87 15.01
N LEU A 14 10.55 -10.47 15.49
CA LEU A 14 10.13 -9.06 15.53
C LEU A 14 11.00 -8.21 16.46
N ALA A 15 11.44 -8.78 17.59
CA ALA A 15 12.34 -8.09 18.52
C ALA A 15 13.74 -7.88 17.90
N GLU A 16 14.24 -8.80 17.11
CA GLU A 16 15.54 -8.72 16.45
C GLU A 16 15.53 -7.92 15.15
N ALA A 17 14.35 -7.78 14.50
CA ALA A 17 14.22 -7.06 13.24
C ALA A 17 14.47 -5.56 13.38
N SER A 18 15.19 -4.95 12.44
CA SER A 18 15.30 -3.50 12.26
C SER A 18 14.25 -2.94 11.29
N GLU A 19 13.68 -3.77 10.44
CA GLU A 19 12.62 -3.39 9.51
C GLU A 19 11.46 -4.40 9.60
N ILE A 20 10.27 -3.90 9.87
CA ILE A 20 9.04 -4.69 10.02
C ILE A 20 8.02 -4.11 9.05
N ALA A 21 7.37 -4.94 8.24
CA ALA A 21 6.29 -4.51 7.37
C ALA A 21 4.99 -5.25 7.69
N THR A 22 3.87 -4.52 7.76
CA THR A 22 2.54 -5.12 7.77
C THR A 22 1.92 -5.01 6.37
N ALA A 23 1.20 -6.04 5.93
CA ALA A 23 0.52 -6.09 4.64
C ALA A 23 -0.77 -6.92 4.76
N LEU A 24 -1.72 -6.41 5.51
CA LEU A 24 -2.98 -7.07 5.84
C LEU A 24 -4.12 -6.56 4.94
N PRO A 25 -5.24 -7.30 4.81
CA PRO A 25 -6.37 -6.89 3.98
C PRO A 25 -7.01 -5.56 4.38
N SER A 26 -6.97 -5.20 5.66
CA SER A 26 -7.37 -3.89 6.20
C SER A 26 -6.75 -3.65 7.57
N VAL A 27 -6.78 -2.40 8.04
CA VAL A 27 -6.31 -1.98 9.37
C VAL A 27 -7.06 -2.66 10.52
N ASP A 28 -8.27 -3.16 10.29
CA ASP A 28 -9.04 -3.93 11.28
C ASP A 28 -8.32 -5.21 11.72
N PHE A 29 -7.51 -5.80 10.83
CA PHE A 29 -6.77 -7.02 11.11
C PHE A 29 -5.63 -6.82 12.11
N TYR A 30 -5.27 -5.59 12.44
CA TYR A 30 -4.30 -5.32 13.51
C TYR A 30 -4.73 -5.88 14.87
N GLN A 31 -6.05 -6.07 15.08
CA GLN A 31 -6.63 -6.57 16.33
C GLN A 31 -7.35 -7.92 16.22
N ARG A 32 -7.78 -8.31 15.00
CA ARG A 32 -8.66 -9.49 14.82
C ARG A 32 -7.96 -10.83 14.83
N SER A 33 -6.64 -10.86 14.66
CA SER A 33 -5.86 -12.11 14.71
C SER A 33 -5.56 -12.54 16.16
N GLU A 34 -5.36 -13.82 16.37
CA GLU A 34 -4.85 -14.39 17.62
C GLU A 34 -3.50 -15.10 17.34
N PRO A 35 -2.38 -14.59 17.84
CA PRO A 35 -2.23 -13.33 18.56
C PRO A 35 -2.45 -12.10 17.65
N ALA A 36 -2.91 -10.99 18.23
CA ALA A 36 -3.12 -9.74 17.52
C ALA A 36 -1.79 -9.15 17.03
N VAL A 37 -1.74 -8.66 15.78
CA VAL A 37 -0.51 -8.07 15.20
C VAL A 37 -0.01 -6.89 16.06
N ALA A 38 -0.91 -6.02 16.50
CA ALA A 38 -0.55 -4.92 17.40
C ALA A 38 0.02 -5.41 18.74
N GLY A 39 -0.42 -6.57 19.24
CA GLY A 39 0.13 -7.20 20.45
C GLY A 39 1.54 -7.72 20.24
N LEU A 40 1.80 -8.38 19.12
CA LEU A 40 3.13 -8.87 18.77
C LEU A 40 4.15 -7.74 18.62
N ILE A 41 3.77 -6.65 17.95
CA ILE A 41 4.62 -5.47 17.78
C ILE A 41 4.85 -4.78 19.14
N ALA A 42 3.82 -4.64 19.98
CA ALA A 42 3.97 -4.09 21.32
C ALA A 42 4.95 -4.91 22.19
N SER A 43 4.89 -6.24 22.11
CA SER A 43 5.86 -7.13 22.78
C SER A 43 7.29 -6.93 22.24
N ALA A 44 7.45 -6.74 20.94
CA ALA A 44 8.75 -6.44 20.35
C ALA A 44 9.30 -5.09 20.83
N ILE A 45 8.45 -4.05 20.96
CA ILE A 45 8.84 -2.74 21.54
C ILE A 45 9.33 -2.91 22.96
N GLN A 46 8.62 -3.66 23.81
CA GLN A 46 9.02 -3.95 25.19
C GLN A 46 10.39 -4.66 25.22
N ALA A 47 10.59 -5.66 24.37
CA ALA A 47 11.85 -6.38 24.28
C ALA A 47 13.02 -5.46 23.87
N LYS A 48 12.81 -4.61 22.85
CA LYS A 48 13.83 -3.64 22.38
C LYS A 48 14.23 -2.63 23.45
N LEU A 49 13.29 -2.17 24.26
CA LEU A 49 13.57 -1.23 25.35
C LEU A 49 14.26 -1.90 26.54
N ALA A 50 13.94 -3.17 26.81
CA ALA A 50 14.57 -3.94 27.89
C ALA A 50 16.00 -4.40 27.55
N ARG A 51 16.32 -4.61 26.27
CA ARG A 51 17.59 -5.15 25.78
C ARG A 51 18.28 -4.15 24.86
N LYS A 52 19.35 -3.54 25.35
CA LYS A 52 20.14 -2.52 24.61
C LYS A 52 20.92 -3.06 23.42
N ASP A 53 21.06 -4.37 23.30
CA ASP A 53 21.71 -5.07 22.20
C ASP A 53 20.80 -5.24 20.97
N LEU A 54 19.48 -5.01 21.12
CA LEU A 54 18.55 -5.08 20.03
C LEU A 54 18.52 -3.78 19.18
N PRO A 55 18.42 -3.89 17.86
CA PRO A 55 18.43 -2.72 16.98
C PRO A 55 17.12 -1.91 17.12
N PRO A 56 17.17 -0.59 16.89
CA PRO A 56 15.95 0.17 16.66
C PRO A 56 15.21 -0.35 15.42
N ALA A 57 13.90 -0.10 15.32
CA ALA A 57 13.11 -0.62 14.22
C ALA A 57 12.18 0.40 13.59
N ILE A 58 12.01 0.29 12.28
CA ILE A 58 10.94 0.93 11.52
C ILE A 58 9.82 -0.10 11.29
N VAL A 59 8.58 0.32 11.55
CA VAL A 59 7.37 -0.43 11.20
C VAL A 59 6.69 0.26 10.03
N TYR A 60 6.75 -0.36 8.85
CA TYR A 60 6.08 0.11 7.64
C TYR A 60 4.67 -0.45 7.58
N ALA A 61 3.66 0.41 7.67
CA ALA A 61 2.27 0.04 7.46
C ALA A 61 1.95 0.08 5.95
N ALA A 62 1.80 -1.09 5.34
CA ALA A 62 1.58 -1.23 3.88
C ALA A 62 0.11 -1.51 3.52
N GLU A 63 -0.81 -1.30 4.43
CA GLU A 63 -2.24 -1.38 4.21
C GLU A 63 -2.71 -0.20 3.34
N ASN A 64 -3.75 -0.43 2.54
CA ASN A 64 -4.32 0.61 1.70
C ASN A 64 -5.25 1.53 2.51
N HIS A 65 -4.65 2.32 3.41
CA HIS A 65 -5.33 3.25 4.31
C HIS A 65 -4.40 4.40 4.68
N ASN A 66 -4.87 5.66 4.53
CA ASN A 66 -4.05 6.87 4.69
C ASN A 66 -3.49 7.09 6.09
N HIS A 67 -4.02 6.41 7.11
CA HIS A 67 -3.59 6.53 8.51
C HIS A 67 -3.26 5.16 9.11
N ALA A 68 -2.74 4.24 8.31
CA ALA A 68 -2.46 2.87 8.76
C ALA A 68 -1.42 2.84 9.89
N ALA A 69 -0.35 3.62 9.77
CA ALA A 69 0.72 3.69 10.75
C ALA A 69 0.24 4.25 12.08
N GLU A 70 -0.54 5.35 12.06
CA GLU A 70 -1.08 5.99 13.26
C GLU A 70 -2.07 5.07 13.98
N ILE A 71 -2.91 4.34 13.23
CA ILE A 71 -3.83 3.36 13.79
C ILE A 71 -3.07 2.23 14.45
N LEU A 72 -2.06 1.66 13.77
CA LEU A 72 -1.24 0.58 14.31
C LEU A 72 -0.48 1.03 15.55
N GLN A 73 0.17 2.20 15.50
CA GLN A 73 0.87 2.79 16.64
C GLN A 73 -0.05 2.94 17.84
N LYS A 74 -1.23 3.56 17.66
CA LYS A 74 -2.22 3.73 18.72
C LYS A 74 -2.63 2.39 19.35
N LEU A 75 -2.78 1.35 18.56
CA LEU A 75 -3.15 0.02 19.04
C LEU A 75 -2.00 -0.66 19.81
N CYS A 76 -0.75 -0.40 19.42
CA CYS A 76 0.42 -0.84 20.19
C CYS A 76 0.50 -0.06 21.52
N ASP A 77 0.34 1.25 21.49
CA ASP A 77 0.41 2.13 22.67
C ASP A 77 -0.61 1.76 23.75
N GLN A 78 -1.79 1.30 23.36
CA GLN A 78 -2.83 0.81 24.27
C GLN A 78 -2.43 -0.47 25.04
N ARG A 79 -1.40 -1.17 24.59
CA ARG A 79 -0.89 -2.43 25.15
C ARG A 79 0.41 -2.24 25.94
N LEU A 80 0.94 -1.03 25.93
CA LEU A 80 2.16 -0.66 26.65
C LEU A 80 1.80 0.09 27.95
N ASP A 81 2.61 -0.12 29.00
CA ASP A 81 2.57 0.74 30.18
C ASP A 81 3.10 2.14 29.88
N GLU A 82 2.81 3.10 30.76
CA GLU A 82 3.16 4.50 30.53
C GLU A 82 4.67 4.73 30.35
N PRO A 83 5.59 4.15 31.16
CA PRO A 83 7.03 4.30 30.96
C PRO A 83 7.51 3.76 29.61
N THR A 84 7.04 2.58 29.23
CA THR A 84 7.39 1.94 27.95
C THR A 84 6.89 2.75 26.75
N ARG A 85 5.64 3.23 26.82
CA ARG A 85 5.04 4.07 25.79
C ARG A 85 5.80 5.39 25.60
N ALA A 86 6.21 6.04 26.68
CA ALA A 86 7.00 7.26 26.63
C ALA A 86 8.40 7.06 26.02
N ALA A 87 8.99 5.88 26.21
CA ALA A 87 10.34 5.54 25.72
C ALA A 87 10.31 4.98 24.27
N ALA A 88 9.17 4.43 23.80
CA ALA A 88 9.04 3.75 22.53
C ALA A 88 9.52 4.57 21.31
N PRO A 89 9.26 5.88 21.19
CA PRO A 89 9.71 6.69 20.05
C PRO A 89 11.23 6.75 19.84
N GLY A 90 12.03 6.42 20.88
CA GLY A 90 13.48 6.31 20.77
C GLY A 90 13.99 4.99 20.18
N SER A 91 13.11 4.00 20.04
CA SER A 91 13.47 2.65 19.60
C SER A 91 12.66 2.15 18.41
N VAL A 92 11.44 2.67 18.21
CA VAL A 92 10.57 2.25 17.11
C VAL A 92 9.84 3.47 16.53
N GLN A 93 9.78 3.52 15.18
CA GLN A 93 8.99 4.52 14.46
C GLN A 93 8.03 3.81 13.51
N PHE A 94 6.76 4.25 13.46
CA PHE A 94 5.74 3.77 12.54
C PHE A 94 5.65 4.69 11.34
N LEU A 95 5.65 4.13 10.15
CA LEU A 95 5.63 4.87 8.90
C LEU A 95 4.51 4.39 7.98
N ASN A 96 3.78 5.35 7.40
CA ASN A 96 2.88 5.07 6.29
C ASN A 96 3.67 4.79 5.01
N THR A 97 3.05 4.08 4.08
CA THR A 97 3.62 3.79 2.75
C THR A 97 2.62 4.10 1.65
N VAL A 98 3.10 4.57 0.50
CA VAL A 98 2.31 4.65 -0.72
C VAL A 98 2.87 3.67 -1.75
N ILE A 99 2.20 2.54 -1.87
CA ILE A 99 2.53 1.49 -2.84
C ILE A 99 1.61 1.64 -4.05
N GLY A 100 2.09 2.33 -5.07
CA GLY A 100 1.37 2.57 -6.33
C GLY A 100 1.63 1.49 -7.39
N LYS A 101 1.91 0.26 -6.97
CA LYS A 101 2.20 -0.86 -7.87
C LYS A 101 0.98 -1.77 -8.02
N MET A 102 0.74 -2.21 -9.24
CA MET A 102 -0.31 -3.17 -9.55
C MET A 102 0.24 -4.58 -9.52
N SER A 103 -0.58 -5.52 -9.04
CA SER A 103 -0.22 -6.93 -8.98
C SER A 103 -1.44 -7.82 -9.24
N GLY A 104 -1.17 -9.00 -9.82
CA GLY A 104 -2.13 -10.07 -9.97
C GLY A 104 -1.69 -11.31 -9.20
N VAL A 105 -2.65 -12.07 -8.66
CA VAL A 105 -2.40 -13.37 -8.04
C VAL A 105 -2.70 -14.45 -9.05
N VAL A 106 -1.75 -15.35 -9.28
CA VAL A 106 -1.88 -16.52 -10.16
C VAL A 106 -1.91 -17.77 -9.29
N THR A 107 -3.00 -18.55 -9.40
CA THR A 107 -3.19 -19.78 -8.60
C THR A 107 -3.39 -21.03 -9.46
N ALA A 108 -3.52 -20.88 -10.78
CA ALA A 108 -3.63 -22.00 -11.70
C ALA A 108 -2.24 -22.64 -11.94
N PRO A 109 -2.01 -23.91 -11.54
CA PRO A 109 -0.70 -24.54 -11.67
C PRO A 109 -0.17 -24.57 -13.10
N GLU A 110 -1.04 -24.78 -14.07
CA GLU A 110 -0.70 -24.80 -15.50
C GLU A 110 -0.19 -23.45 -15.98
N GLN A 111 -0.80 -22.35 -15.50
CA GLN A 111 -0.38 -21.00 -15.83
C GLN A 111 0.95 -20.66 -15.16
N ILE A 112 1.11 -20.99 -13.89
CA ILE A 112 2.37 -20.79 -13.14
C ILE A 112 3.52 -21.46 -13.87
N LYS A 113 3.31 -22.72 -14.30
CA LYS A 113 4.32 -23.49 -15.05
C LYS A 113 4.58 -22.92 -16.45
N ALA A 114 3.54 -22.57 -17.20
CA ALA A 114 3.65 -22.06 -18.56
C ALA A 114 4.36 -20.70 -18.62
N GLU A 115 4.17 -19.86 -17.61
CA GLU A 115 4.76 -18.51 -17.51
C GLU A 115 6.07 -18.49 -16.70
N GLY A 116 6.50 -19.64 -16.17
CA GLY A 116 7.74 -19.74 -15.37
C GLY A 116 7.73 -18.91 -14.09
N LEU A 117 6.54 -18.74 -13.47
CA LEU A 117 6.38 -17.90 -12.29
C LEU A 117 6.93 -18.60 -11.04
N ALA A 118 7.64 -17.86 -10.20
CA ALA A 118 8.11 -18.35 -8.92
C ALA A 118 6.98 -18.36 -7.89
N CYS A 119 6.81 -19.49 -7.19
CA CYS A 119 5.93 -19.57 -6.04
C CYS A 119 6.63 -19.07 -4.77
N LEU A 120 5.89 -18.46 -3.84
CA LEU A 120 6.45 -18.04 -2.56
C LEU A 120 6.85 -19.23 -1.68
N VAL A 121 6.10 -20.32 -1.77
CA VAL A 121 6.33 -21.55 -1.05
C VAL A 121 6.23 -22.70 -2.05
N GLU A 122 7.16 -23.65 -1.99
CA GLU A 122 7.34 -24.71 -2.99
C GLU A 122 6.06 -25.51 -3.25
N ASP A 123 5.34 -25.88 -2.18
CA ASP A 123 4.13 -26.72 -2.26
C ASP A 123 2.82 -25.92 -2.36
N LEU A 124 2.88 -24.58 -2.41
CA LEU A 124 1.70 -23.74 -2.52
C LEU A 124 1.60 -23.14 -3.93
N PRO A 125 0.63 -23.57 -4.78
CA PRO A 125 0.49 -23.04 -6.13
C PRO A 125 -0.07 -21.60 -6.08
N ARG A 126 0.75 -20.68 -5.64
CA ARG A 126 0.44 -19.24 -5.59
C ARG A 126 1.67 -18.45 -6.00
N ALA A 127 1.56 -17.80 -7.12
CA ALA A 127 2.55 -16.87 -7.64
C ALA A 127 1.96 -15.46 -7.76
N PHE A 128 2.83 -14.46 -7.84
CA PHE A 128 2.44 -13.07 -8.01
C PHE A 128 3.06 -12.52 -9.27
N LEU A 129 2.22 -11.99 -10.14
CA LEU A 129 2.64 -11.20 -11.28
C LEU A 129 2.58 -9.73 -10.86
N VAL A 130 3.73 -9.09 -10.75
CA VAL A 130 3.85 -7.74 -10.19
C VAL A 130 4.63 -6.84 -11.14
N GLU A 131 4.32 -5.55 -11.12
CA GLU A 131 5.17 -4.54 -11.73
C GLU A 131 6.52 -4.44 -10.99
N GLU A 132 7.54 -3.99 -11.66
CA GLU A 132 8.84 -3.75 -11.05
C GLU A 132 8.73 -2.81 -9.83
N PHE A 133 9.22 -3.27 -8.66
CA PHE A 133 9.28 -2.48 -7.44
C PHE A 133 10.52 -1.59 -7.45
N ASN A 134 10.47 -0.52 -8.19
CA ASN A 134 11.56 0.44 -8.32
C ASN A 134 11.37 1.71 -7.47
N ARG A 135 10.17 1.92 -6.93
CA ARG A 135 9.84 3.11 -6.13
C ARG A 135 8.61 2.86 -5.25
N ILE A 136 8.78 3.01 -3.93
CA ILE A 136 7.71 3.04 -2.93
C ILE A 136 7.94 4.28 -2.07
N LEU A 137 6.91 5.10 -1.86
CA LEU A 137 7.03 6.25 -0.99
C LEU A 137 6.76 5.84 0.45
N VAL A 138 7.57 6.39 1.37
CA VAL A 138 7.42 6.20 2.82
C VAL A 138 7.52 7.54 3.54
N THR A 139 6.91 7.63 4.70
CA THR A 139 7.09 8.80 5.59
C THR A 139 8.57 8.90 5.99
N GLN A 140 9.05 10.11 6.20
CA GLN A 140 10.44 10.36 6.55
C GLN A 140 10.88 9.62 7.81
N ILE A 141 12.02 8.95 7.73
CA ILE A 141 12.68 8.28 8.85
C ILE A 141 13.35 9.33 9.72
N ARG A 142 13.02 9.31 11.03
CA ARG A 142 13.58 10.21 12.04
C ARG A 142 14.19 9.46 13.21
N LEU A 143 14.21 8.14 13.16
CA LEU A 143 14.71 7.26 14.21
C LEU A 143 16.24 7.33 14.26
N PRO A 144 16.84 7.81 15.36
CA PRO A 144 18.28 7.95 15.46
C PRO A 144 19.01 6.60 15.37
N GLY A 145 20.12 6.56 14.62
CA GLY A 145 20.95 5.37 14.48
C GLY A 145 20.34 4.25 13.62
N PHE A 146 19.20 4.50 12.97
CA PHE A 146 18.61 3.55 12.04
C PHE A 146 19.22 3.71 10.63
N GLU A 147 19.62 2.60 10.05
CA GLU A 147 20.07 2.52 8.65
C GLU A 147 19.10 1.63 7.86
N ARG A 148 18.56 2.18 6.76
CA ARG A 148 17.59 1.50 5.93
C ARG A 148 18.25 0.45 5.04
N GLY A 149 17.72 -0.79 5.06
CA GLY A 149 18.13 -1.88 4.17
C GLY A 149 17.35 -1.92 2.85
N ILE A 150 16.11 -1.39 2.82
CA ILE A 150 15.26 -1.44 1.63
C ILE A 150 15.49 -0.20 0.76
N GLU A 151 16.25 -0.36 -0.33
CA GLU A 151 16.70 0.75 -1.20
C GLU A 151 15.58 1.40 -2.00
N VAL A 152 14.52 0.65 -2.38
CA VAL A 152 13.42 1.15 -3.22
C VAL A 152 12.50 2.15 -2.51
N PHE A 153 12.67 2.35 -1.21
CA PHE A 153 11.90 3.31 -0.44
C PHE A 153 12.42 4.74 -0.65
N ILE A 154 11.50 5.65 -0.99
CA ILE A 154 11.77 7.08 -1.14
C ILE A 154 11.02 7.82 -0.04
N GLU A 155 11.76 8.51 0.80
CA GLU A 155 11.22 9.26 1.91
C GLU A 155 10.56 10.57 1.46
N LYS A 156 9.43 10.89 2.08
CA LYS A 156 8.73 12.17 1.94
C LYS A 156 8.46 12.76 3.32
N PRO A 157 8.66 14.07 3.51
CA PRO A 157 8.37 14.73 4.78
C PRO A 157 6.91 14.61 5.21
N ASP A 158 6.00 14.68 4.23
CA ASP A 158 4.57 14.47 4.37
C ASP A 158 4.10 13.53 3.25
N LEU A 159 3.44 12.45 3.62
CA LEU A 159 2.98 11.43 2.69
C LEU A 159 1.51 11.63 2.27
N LEU A 160 0.73 12.39 3.05
CA LEU A 160 -0.70 12.62 2.79
C LEU A 160 -0.99 13.13 1.36
N PRO A 161 -0.25 14.09 0.80
CA PRO A 161 -0.47 14.52 -0.58
C PRO A 161 -0.36 13.39 -1.62
N PHE A 162 0.57 12.46 -1.40
CA PHE A 162 0.78 11.32 -2.30
C PHE A 162 -0.25 10.21 -2.09
N GLU A 163 -0.74 10.04 -0.87
CA GLU A 163 -1.87 9.16 -0.54
C GLU A 163 -3.15 9.67 -1.21
N GLU A 164 -3.41 10.98 -1.15
CA GLU A 164 -4.53 11.62 -1.84
C GLU A 164 -4.40 11.50 -3.37
N ALA A 165 -3.21 11.71 -3.94
CA ALA A 165 -2.98 11.52 -5.38
C ALA A 165 -3.23 10.07 -5.81
N LYS A 166 -2.88 9.09 -4.96
CA LYS A 166 -3.21 7.68 -5.20
C LYS A 166 -4.71 7.43 -5.06
N LEU A 167 -5.36 7.94 -4.02
CA LEU A 167 -6.77 7.66 -3.76
C LEU A 167 -7.69 8.33 -4.81
N TYR A 168 -7.54 9.64 -4.97
CA TYR A 168 -8.41 10.47 -5.81
C TYR A 168 -7.96 10.53 -7.29
N GLY A 169 -6.71 10.21 -7.58
CA GLY A 169 -6.21 10.06 -8.95
C GLY A 169 -6.23 8.59 -9.40
N HIS A 170 -5.20 7.84 -9.01
CA HIS A 170 -5.01 6.44 -9.44
C HIS A 170 -6.23 5.55 -9.17
N ASN A 171 -6.65 5.44 -7.92
CA ASN A 171 -7.72 4.51 -7.55
C ASN A 171 -9.09 4.97 -8.08
N ALA A 172 -9.33 6.27 -8.17
CA ALA A 172 -10.56 6.84 -8.71
C ALA A 172 -10.69 6.50 -10.19
N VAL A 173 -9.68 6.83 -10.97
CA VAL A 173 -9.70 6.63 -12.43
C VAL A 173 -9.67 5.15 -12.80
N HIS A 174 -8.93 4.32 -12.05
CA HIS A 174 -8.97 2.87 -12.23
C HIS A 174 -10.39 2.30 -12.04
N ALA A 175 -11.11 2.76 -11.00
CA ALA A 175 -12.49 2.37 -10.79
C ALA A 175 -13.42 2.90 -11.88
N LEU A 176 -13.30 4.17 -12.27
CA LEU A 176 -14.07 4.78 -13.36
C LEU A 176 -13.92 3.98 -14.67
N MET A 177 -12.67 3.71 -15.07
CA MET A 177 -12.38 2.89 -16.25
C MET A 177 -12.99 1.50 -16.14
N GLY A 178 -12.88 0.86 -14.98
CA GLY A 178 -13.45 -0.46 -14.73
C GLY A 178 -14.96 -0.49 -14.91
N TYR A 179 -15.70 0.48 -14.37
CA TYR A 179 -17.16 0.56 -14.54
C TYR A 179 -17.56 0.84 -15.99
N LEU A 180 -16.85 1.74 -16.69
CA LEU A 180 -17.14 2.04 -18.09
C LEU A 180 -16.83 0.85 -19.00
N ALA A 181 -15.70 0.17 -18.79
CA ALA A 181 -15.33 -1.03 -19.52
C ALA A 181 -16.31 -2.19 -19.26
N ALA A 182 -16.78 -2.37 -18.01
CA ALA A 182 -17.80 -3.34 -17.67
C ALA A 182 -19.09 -3.13 -18.48
N ARG A 183 -19.56 -1.88 -18.61
CA ARG A 183 -20.74 -1.54 -19.42
C ARG A 183 -20.57 -1.85 -20.91
N LYS A 184 -19.34 -1.90 -21.40
CA LYS A 184 -18.99 -2.28 -22.78
C LYS A 184 -18.71 -3.77 -22.96
N GLY A 185 -18.84 -4.58 -21.88
CA GLY A 185 -18.63 -6.02 -21.92
C GLY A 185 -17.18 -6.48 -21.89
N CYS A 186 -16.23 -5.58 -21.57
CA CYS A 186 -14.82 -5.94 -21.39
C CYS A 186 -14.65 -6.89 -20.21
N ARG A 187 -13.71 -7.83 -20.33
CA ARG A 187 -13.33 -8.77 -19.28
C ARG A 187 -12.08 -8.34 -18.54
N PHE A 188 -11.17 -7.69 -19.25
CA PHE A 188 -9.88 -7.22 -18.72
C PHE A 188 -9.72 -5.71 -18.94
N MET A 189 -9.00 -5.06 -18.03
CA MET A 189 -8.68 -3.64 -18.13
C MET A 189 -7.90 -3.30 -19.41
N SER A 190 -7.06 -4.20 -19.90
CA SER A 190 -6.29 -4.03 -21.12
C SER A 190 -7.17 -3.85 -22.39
N GLU A 191 -8.39 -4.37 -22.37
CA GLU A 191 -9.32 -4.21 -23.50
C GLU A 191 -9.82 -2.76 -23.63
N ALA A 192 -9.80 -2.00 -22.53
CA ALA A 192 -10.16 -0.58 -22.53
C ALA A 192 -9.18 0.29 -23.34
N ALA A 193 -7.93 -0.14 -23.53
CA ALA A 193 -6.93 0.60 -24.30
C ALA A 193 -7.36 0.87 -25.75
N GLY A 194 -8.16 -0.03 -26.33
CA GLY A 194 -8.70 0.12 -27.69
C GLY A 194 -9.85 1.13 -27.80
N ASP A 195 -10.41 1.61 -26.70
CA ASP A 195 -11.52 2.55 -26.66
C ASP A 195 -11.03 3.98 -26.43
N GLN A 196 -10.79 4.70 -27.51
CA GLN A 196 -10.25 6.06 -27.45
C GLN A 196 -11.14 7.02 -26.64
N ALA A 197 -12.48 6.90 -26.75
CA ALA A 197 -13.38 7.78 -26.00
C ALA A 197 -13.32 7.51 -24.50
N LEU A 198 -13.24 6.23 -24.09
CA LEU A 198 -13.06 5.85 -22.70
C LEU A 198 -11.71 6.37 -22.14
N MET A 199 -10.62 6.18 -22.89
CA MET A 199 -9.30 6.63 -22.49
C MET A 199 -9.21 8.15 -22.37
N GLN A 200 -9.82 8.90 -23.29
CA GLN A 200 -9.88 10.37 -23.21
C GLN A 200 -10.70 10.83 -22.00
N LEU A 201 -11.85 10.22 -21.73
CA LEU A 201 -12.65 10.54 -20.54
C LEU A 201 -11.87 10.25 -19.24
N ALA A 202 -11.23 9.08 -19.15
CA ALA A 202 -10.41 8.71 -18.00
C ALA A 202 -9.26 9.70 -17.77
N ARG A 203 -8.57 10.10 -18.84
CA ARG A 203 -7.49 11.09 -18.77
C ARG A 203 -8.00 12.47 -18.36
N GLY A 204 -9.14 12.92 -18.88
CA GLY A 204 -9.78 14.17 -18.47
C GLY A 204 -10.13 14.18 -17.00
N ALA A 205 -10.81 13.14 -16.50
CA ALA A 205 -11.12 13.01 -15.08
C ALA A 205 -9.86 13.00 -14.21
N PHE A 206 -8.80 12.34 -14.67
CA PHE A 206 -7.54 12.28 -13.93
C PHE A 206 -6.85 13.66 -13.82
N VAL A 207 -6.72 14.38 -14.95
CA VAL A 207 -5.91 15.61 -15.01
C VAL A 207 -6.73 16.85 -14.66
N GLU A 208 -7.95 16.95 -15.20
CA GLU A 208 -8.74 18.18 -15.14
C GLU A 208 -9.65 18.25 -13.90
N GLU A 209 -10.03 17.11 -13.33
CA GLU A 209 -10.82 17.05 -12.10
C GLU A 209 -9.91 16.78 -10.90
N SER A 210 -9.43 15.56 -10.73
CA SER A 210 -8.52 15.18 -9.63
C SER A 210 -7.25 16.05 -9.57
N GLY A 211 -6.59 16.22 -10.72
CA GLY A 211 -5.36 17.03 -10.82
C GLY A 211 -5.56 18.47 -10.43
N ALA A 212 -6.64 19.10 -10.89
CA ALA A 212 -6.92 20.49 -10.57
C ALA A 212 -7.12 20.72 -9.06
N ALA A 213 -7.86 19.80 -8.39
CA ALA A 213 -8.07 19.85 -6.95
C ALA A 213 -6.77 19.67 -6.16
N LEU A 214 -5.94 18.69 -6.55
CA LEU A 214 -4.68 18.39 -5.89
C LEU A 214 -3.62 19.46 -6.10
N PHE A 215 -3.58 20.13 -7.28
CA PHE A 215 -2.70 21.29 -7.49
C PHE A 215 -3.07 22.44 -6.58
N ALA A 216 -4.37 22.79 -6.50
CA ALA A 216 -4.82 23.87 -5.65
C ALA A 216 -4.44 23.64 -4.17
N ARG A 217 -4.45 22.38 -3.74
CA ARG A 217 -4.17 21.99 -2.35
C ARG A 217 -2.69 21.85 -2.03
N HIS A 218 -1.90 21.27 -2.95
CA HIS A 218 -0.53 20.83 -2.68
C HIS A 218 0.54 21.50 -3.56
N GLN A 219 0.22 22.66 -4.15
CA GLN A 219 1.14 23.39 -5.00
C GLN A 219 2.48 23.66 -4.29
N GLY A 220 3.58 23.37 -4.97
CA GLY A 220 4.93 23.67 -4.48
C GLY A 220 5.53 22.63 -3.53
N LEU A 221 4.78 21.58 -3.14
CA LEU A 221 5.30 20.54 -2.25
C LEU A 221 6.22 19.54 -2.95
N ASP A 222 5.90 19.19 -4.19
CA ASP A 222 6.66 18.19 -4.97
C ASP A 222 6.43 18.44 -6.48
N PRO A 223 7.38 18.08 -7.35
CA PRO A 223 7.19 18.13 -8.81
C PRO A 223 5.95 17.41 -9.33
N LEU A 224 5.46 16.38 -8.61
CA LEU A 224 4.19 15.73 -8.93
C LEU A 224 3.02 16.71 -8.97
N PHE A 225 2.97 17.68 -8.06
CA PHE A 225 1.88 18.66 -7.95
C PHE A 225 2.12 19.90 -8.82
N THR A 226 2.55 19.65 -10.06
CA THR A 226 2.60 20.63 -11.15
C THR A 226 1.78 20.10 -12.33
N ALA A 227 1.33 20.96 -13.22
CA ALA A 227 0.56 20.52 -14.40
C ALA A 227 1.32 19.47 -15.21
N ALA A 228 2.60 19.69 -15.48
CA ALA A 228 3.42 18.74 -16.23
C ALA A 228 3.68 17.44 -15.46
N GLY A 229 3.99 17.53 -14.16
CA GLY A 229 4.25 16.36 -13.31
C GLY A 229 3.01 15.46 -13.18
N TYR A 230 1.83 16.07 -13.00
CA TYR A 230 0.60 15.29 -12.84
C TYR A 230 0.10 14.72 -14.16
N GLN A 231 0.29 15.42 -15.29
CA GLN A 231 0.02 14.86 -16.61
C GLN A 231 0.89 13.62 -16.88
N ALA A 232 2.20 13.72 -16.63
CA ALA A 232 3.11 12.58 -16.78
C ALA A 232 2.72 11.41 -15.86
N TYR A 233 2.31 11.69 -14.63
CA TYR A 233 1.80 10.69 -13.68
C TYR A 233 0.51 10.02 -14.19
N ALA A 234 -0.43 10.80 -14.72
CA ALA A 234 -1.68 10.29 -15.28
C ALA A 234 -1.41 9.39 -16.50
N ASP A 235 -0.54 9.84 -17.41
CA ASP A 235 -0.22 9.09 -18.64
C ASP A 235 0.49 7.75 -18.30
N ASP A 236 1.46 7.74 -17.38
CA ASP A 236 2.11 6.52 -16.85
C ASP A 236 1.07 5.55 -16.26
N LEU A 237 0.18 6.06 -15.42
CA LEU A 237 -0.80 5.20 -14.77
C LEU A 237 -1.86 4.64 -15.72
N LEU A 238 -2.33 5.41 -16.69
CA LEU A 238 -3.28 4.93 -17.70
C LEU A 238 -2.68 3.81 -18.56
N GLU A 239 -1.41 3.95 -18.96
CA GLU A 239 -0.67 2.89 -19.66
C GLU A 239 -0.57 1.63 -18.78
N ARG A 240 -0.18 1.78 -17.52
CA ARG A 240 -0.05 0.66 -16.57
C ARG A 240 -1.39 -0.01 -16.26
N MET A 241 -2.48 0.75 -16.08
CA MET A 241 -3.83 0.21 -15.85
C MET A 241 -4.33 -0.66 -17.00
N THR A 242 -3.87 -0.39 -18.21
CA THR A 242 -4.23 -1.15 -19.41
C THR A 242 -3.17 -2.16 -19.85
N ASN A 243 -2.16 -2.42 -19.02
CA ASN A 243 -1.10 -3.38 -19.30
C ASN A 243 -1.66 -4.81 -19.42
N PRO A 244 -1.55 -5.44 -20.62
CA PRO A 244 -2.12 -6.77 -20.86
C PRO A 244 -1.44 -7.89 -20.04
N TYR A 245 -0.19 -7.70 -19.63
CA TYR A 245 0.54 -8.68 -18.85
C TYR A 245 -0.03 -8.84 -17.43
N LEU A 246 -0.61 -7.80 -16.84
CA LEU A 246 -1.22 -7.86 -15.51
C LEU A 246 -2.52 -8.66 -15.49
N ARG A 247 -3.19 -8.82 -16.63
CA ARG A 247 -4.47 -9.53 -16.75
C ARG A 247 -5.49 -9.10 -15.72
N ASP A 248 -5.53 -7.78 -15.44
CA ASP A 248 -6.41 -7.23 -14.41
C ASP A 248 -7.87 -7.35 -14.83
N ARG A 249 -8.63 -8.16 -14.07
CA ARG A 249 -10.03 -8.46 -14.37
C ARG A 249 -10.93 -7.30 -13.98
N ILE A 250 -11.81 -6.89 -14.86
CA ILE A 250 -12.82 -5.86 -14.61
C ILE A 250 -13.66 -6.21 -13.37
N GLU A 251 -14.06 -7.46 -13.20
CA GLU A 251 -14.82 -7.94 -12.04
C GLU A 251 -14.11 -7.61 -10.70
N ARG A 252 -12.79 -7.75 -10.65
CA ARG A 252 -11.99 -7.37 -9.48
C ARG A 252 -12.01 -5.87 -9.25
N VAL A 253 -11.87 -5.09 -10.33
CA VAL A 253 -11.78 -3.63 -10.28
C VAL A 253 -13.08 -3.00 -9.79
N ILE A 254 -14.24 -3.52 -10.23
CA ILE A 254 -15.56 -2.94 -9.89
C ILE A 254 -16.18 -3.47 -8.58
N ARG A 255 -15.56 -4.43 -7.91
CA ARG A 255 -16.10 -4.94 -6.62
C ARG A 255 -16.14 -3.83 -5.56
N ASP A 256 -16.94 -4.03 -4.51
CA ASP A 256 -17.12 -3.09 -3.38
C ASP A 256 -17.65 -1.71 -3.82
N THR A 257 -18.60 -1.68 -4.73
CA THR A 257 -19.20 -0.45 -5.25
C THR A 257 -19.73 0.49 -4.17
N PRO A 258 -20.45 0.03 -3.11
CA PRO A 258 -20.92 0.93 -2.06
C PRO A 258 -19.80 1.69 -1.36
N ARG A 259 -18.67 1.02 -1.07
CA ARG A 259 -17.50 1.66 -0.47
C ARG A 259 -16.90 2.72 -1.40
N LYS A 260 -16.71 2.40 -2.69
CA LYS A 260 -16.12 3.33 -3.67
C LYS A 260 -16.97 4.57 -3.94
N LEU A 261 -18.27 4.49 -3.66
CA LEU A 261 -19.22 5.59 -3.75
C LEU A 261 -19.44 6.29 -2.38
N ALA A 262 -18.68 5.95 -1.34
CA ALA A 262 -18.71 6.70 -0.11
C ALA A 262 -18.17 8.13 -0.31
N TRP A 263 -18.67 9.06 0.51
CA TRP A 263 -18.33 10.48 0.38
C TRP A 263 -16.82 10.77 0.51
N ASP A 264 -16.13 9.98 1.31
CA ASP A 264 -14.70 10.07 1.60
C ASP A 264 -13.84 9.06 0.84
N ASP A 265 -14.43 8.33 -0.13
CA ASP A 265 -13.69 7.40 -1.00
C ASP A 265 -13.56 7.99 -2.42
N ARG A 266 -12.92 7.24 -3.29
CA ARG A 266 -12.33 7.60 -4.58
C ARG A 266 -13.24 8.15 -5.66
N LEU A 267 -14.55 7.88 -5.66
CA LEU A 267 -15.43 8.30 -6.76
C LEU A 267 -16.25 9.54 -6.43
N ILE A 268 -16.56 9.79 -5.16
CA ILE A 268 -17.36 10.95 -4.73
C ILE A 268 -16.47 12.00 -4.05
N GLY A 269 -15.40 11.55 -3.35
CA GLY A 269 -14.50 12.44 -2.64
C GLY A 269 -13.46 13.15 -3.52
N THR A 270 -13.48 12.85 -4.83
CA THR A 270 -12.54 13.46 -5.79
C THR A 270 -12.90 14.90 -6.10
#